data_5c0c041de7607b5b8f1dc046b7dd1750
#
_entry.id   5c0c041de7607b5b8f1dc046b7dd1750
#
_cell.length_a   1.000
_cell.length_b   1.000
_cell.length_c   1.000
_cell.angle_alpha   90.00
_cell.angle_beta   90.00
_cell.angle_gamma   90.00
#
_symmetry.space_group_name_H-M   'P 1'
#
loop_
_entity.id
_entity.type
_entity.pdbx_description
1 polymer ?
#
loop_
_entity_poly.entity_id
_entity_poly.type
_entity_poly.pdbx_seq_one_letter_code
_entity_poly.pdbx_strand_id
1 'polypeptide(L)'
;MKLLLDANISWRLILKLKLHFEDCFHVDHIGITVPAKDIEIWNFALSNNLIIVTNDNDFLNLAEVKGFPPKVVVLRTGNQSNNFIEGIVIKHKEDIDLLSQSDDYGFLEIF
;
A
#
# COMPACT_ATOMS: atom_id res chain seq x y z
N MET A 1 8.52 0.77 8.74
CA MET A 1 7.25 0.92 8.01
C MET A 1 6.72 -0.41 7.51
N LYS A 2 5.43 -0.57 7.55
CA LYS A 2 4.74 -1.81 7.22
C LYS A 2 3.77 -1.55 6.07
N LEU A 3 3.71 -2.48 5.11
CA LEU A 3 2.89 -2.35 3.91
C LEU A 3 1.64 -3.22 3.99
N LEU A 4 0.54 -2.73 3.42
CA LEU A 4 -0.67 -3.49 3.17
C LEU A 4 -0.95 -3.46 1.67
N LEU A 5 -0.81 -4.62 1.03
CA LEU A 5 -1.06 -4.74 -0.41
C LEU A 5 -2.55 -4.91 -0.68
N ASP A 6 -3.09 -4.09 -1.58
CA ASP A 6 -4.47 -4.17 -2.02
C ASP A 6 -4.72 -5.43 -2.88
N ALA A 7 -5.99 -5.79 -3.07
CA ALA A 7 -6.39 -6.99 -3.81
C ALA A 7 -5.86 -7.05 -5.24
N ASN A 8 -5.66 -5.89 -5.88
CA ASN A 8 -5.13 -5.80 -7.24
C ASN A 8 -3.62 -6.00 -7.35
N ILE A 9 -2.93 -6.26 -6.24
CA ILE A 9 -1.50 -6.58 -6.18
C ILE A 9 -1.35 -8.01 -5.68
N SER A 10 -0.44 -8.77 -6.27
CA SER A 10 -0.28 -10.18 -5.92
C SER A 10 0.21 -10.36 -4.47
N TRP A 11 -0.46 -11.24 -3.72
CA TRP A 11 -0.01 -11.65 -2.39
C TRP A 11 1.36 -12.36 -2.41
N ARG A 12 1.77 -12.87 -3.58
CA ARG A 12 3.06 -13.55 -3.74
C ARG A 12 4.25 -12.63 -3.50
N LEU A 13 4.03 -11.30 -3.51
CA LEU A 13 5.08 -10.33 -3.24
C LEU A 13 5.42 -10.19 -1.74
N ILE A 14 4.57 -10.71 -0.85
CA ILE A 14 4.74 -10.52 0.61
C ILE A 14 6.12 -10.95 1.08
N LEU A 15 6.53 -12.19 0.78
CA LEU A 15 7.79 -12.74 1.31
C LEU A 15 9.01 -11.94 0.87
N LYS A 16 9.00 -11.47 -0.37
CA LYS A 16 10.12 -10.69 -0.91
C LYS A 16 10.14 -9.27 -0.35
N LEU A 17 8.97 -8.64 -0.23
CA LEU A 17 8.89 -7.29 0.33
C LEU A 17 9.22 -7.26 1.81
N LYS A 18 8.93 -8.33 2.56
CA LYS A 18 9.35 -8.44 3.97
C LYS A 18 10.85 -8.38 4.19
N LEU A 19 11.66 -8.67 3.18
CA LEU A 19 13.11 -8.55 3.28
C LEU A 19 13.56 -7.09 3.29
N HIS A 20 12.73 -6.17 2.81
CA HIS A 20 13.08 -4.77 2.64
C HIS A 20 12.26 -3.81 3.52
N PHE A 21 11.12 -4.25 4.00
CA PHE A 21 10.23 -3.47 4.86
C PHE A 21 10.05 -4.20 6.20
N GLU A 22 9.63 -3.47 7.22
CA GLU A 22 9.45 -4.03 8.56
C GLU A 22 8.47 -5.20 8.55
N ASP A 23 7.36 -5.06 7.81
CA ASP A 23 6.41 -6.15 7.56
C ASP A 23 5.60 -5.84 6.30
N CYS A 24 4.90 -6.84 5.78
CA CYS A 24 4.07 -6.72 4.61
C CYS A 24 2.89 -7.67 4.69
N PHE A 25 1.69 -7.15 4.47
CA PHE A 25 0.42 -7.89 4.54
C PHE A 25 -0.32 -7.75 3.23
N HIS A 26 -1.29 -8.64 3.00
CA HIS A 26 -2.21 -8.55 1.87
C HIS A 26 -3.65 -8.58 2.39
N VAL A 27 -4.53 -7.78 1.76
CA VAL A 27 -5.92 -7.63 2.21
C VAL A 27 -6.71 -8.93 2.26
N ASP A 28 -6.36 -9.92 1.42
CA ASP A 28 -7.02 -11.22 1.42
C ASP A 28 -6.63 -12.12 2.59
N HIS A 29 -5.60 -11.74 3.36
CA HIS A 29 -5.01 -12.58 4.41
C HIS A 29 -4.91 -11.87 5.77
N ILE A 30 -5.76 -10.88 6.01
CA ILE A 30 -5.74 -10.11 7.27
C ILE A 30 -6.98 -10.33 8.15
N GLY A 31 -7.82 -11.29 7.79
CA GLY A 31 -8.98 -11.65 8.61
C GLY A 31 -10.25 -10.84 8.38
N ILE A 32 -10.28 -9.93 7.42
CA ILE A 32 -11.49 -9.24 7.01
C ILE A 32 -12.20 -10.01 5.90
N THR A 33 -13.52 -9.78 5.76
CA THR A 33 -14.32 -10.46 4.74
C THR A 33 -13.83 -10.11 3.33
N VAL A 34 -13.67 -11.14 2.49
CA VAL A 34 -13.24 -10.98 1.10
C VAL A 34 -14.43 -11.18 0.16
N PRO A 35 -14.68 -10.33 -0.83
CA PRO A 35 -13.93 -9.10 -1.13
C PRO A 35 -14.16 -8.00 -0.09
N ALA A 36 -13.09 -7.37 0.35
CA ALA A 36 -13.16 -6.31 1.35
C ALA A 36 -13.58 -4.98 0.71
N LYS A 37 -14.39 -4.20 1.44
CA LYS A 37 -14.72 -2.83 1.03
C LYS A 37 -13.53 -1.91 1.30
N ASP A 38 -13.35 -0.89 0.48
CA ASP A 38 -12.24 0.06 0.62
C ASP A 38 -12.20 0.70 2.01
N ILE A 39 -13.36 1.04 2.57
CA ILE A 39 -13.41 1.62 3.92
C ILE A 39 -12.94 0.65 5.00
N GLU A 40 -13.18 -0.64 4.83
CA GLU A 40 -12.70 -1.66 5.78
C GLU A 40 -11.18 -1.80 5.71
N ILE A 41 -10.63 -1.77 4.50
CA ILE A 41 -9.17 -1.79 4.27
C ILE A 41 -8.53 -0.54 4.86
N TRP A 42 -9.14 0.61 4.61
CA TRP A 42 -8.70 1.90 5.15
C TRP A 42 -8.61 1.88 6.67
N ASN A 43 -9.69 1.45 7.31
CA ASN A 43 -9.75 1.40 8.78
C ASN A 43 -8.76 0.40 9.37
N PHE A 44 -8.55 -0.74 8.70
CA PHE A 44 -7.55 -1.71 9.11
C PHE A 44 -6.13 -1.11 9.04
N ALA A 45 -5.80 -0.45 7.95
CA ALA A 45 -4.51 0.19 7.78
C ALA A 45 -4.29 1.29 8.83
N LEU A 46 -5.31 2.10 9.10
CA LEU A 46 -5.25 3.14 10.11
C LEU A 46 -4.97 2.57 11.51
N SER A 47 -5.72 1.52 11.88
CA SER A 47 -5.61 0.90 13.22
C SER A 47 -4.28 0.18 13.43
N ASN A 48 -3.62 -0.26 12.37
CA ASN A 48 -2.41 -1.06 12.45
C ASN A 48 -1.15 -0.34 11.94
N ASN A 49 -1.23 0.95 11.66
CA ASN A 49 -0.13 1.76 11.15
C ASN A 49 0.49 1.19 9.85
N LEU A 50 -0.37 0.84 8.89
CA LEU A 50 0.07 0.28 7.62
C LEU A 50 0.00 1.33 6.51
N ILE A 51 0.90 1.21 5.54
CA ILE A 51 0.86 1.98 4.29
C ILE A 51 0.16 1.13 3.25
N ILE A 52 -0.92 1.65 2.66
CA ILE A 52 -1.66 0.95 1.62
C ILE A 52 -0.90 1.07 0.30
N VAL A 53 -0.68 -0.06 -0.37
CA VAL A 53 -0.10 -0.11 -1.71
C VAL A 53 -1.15 -0.64 -2.68
N THR A 54 -1.50 0.16 -3.67
CA THR A 54 -2.58 -0.15 -4.62
C THR A 54 -2.21 0.32 -6.03
N ASN A 55 -2.95 -0.13 -7.03
CA ASN A 55 -2.81 0.37 -8.39
C ASN A 55 -4.06 1.09 -8.91
N ASP A 56 -5.02 1.42 -8.05
CA ASP A 56 -6.21 2.19 -8.42
C ASP A 56 -6.34 3.49 -7.62
N ASN A 57 -7.40 4.28 -7.93
CA ASN A 57 -7.61 5.61 -7.35
C ASN A 57 -8.50 5.63 -6.11
N ASP A 58 -9.12 4.53 -5.73
CA ASP A 58 -10.18 4.53 -4.73
C ASP A 58 -9.66 5.05 -3.37
N PHE A 59 -8.45 4.67 -2.99
CA PHE A 59 -7.87 5.13 -1.72
C PHE A 59 -7.43 6.59 -1.75
N LEU A 60 -7.09 7.14 -2.91
CA LEU A 60 -6.83 8.57 -3.03
C LEU A 60 -8.11 9.38 -2.78
N ASN A 61 -9.24 8.89 -3.25
CA ASN A 61 -10.53 9.56 -2.99
C ASN A 61 -10.86 9.55 -1.50
N LEU A 62 -10.59 8.46 -0.80
CA LEU A 62 -10.76 8.39 0.65
C LEU A 62 -9.80 9.36 1.37
N ALA A 63 -8.55 9.45 0.90
CA ALA A 63 -7.56 10.36 1.48
C ALA A 63 -7.96 11.82 1.34
N GLU A 64 -8.58 12.21 0.23
CA GLU A 64 -9.07 13.57 0.04
C GLU A 64 -10.14 13.95 1.07
N VAL A 65 -10.99 13.00 1.42
CA VAL A 65 -12.10 13.23 2.37
C VAL A 65 -11.64 13.10 3.82
N LYS A 66 -10.81 12.09 4.11
CA LYS A 66 -10.47 11.69 5.49
C LYS A 66 -9.10 12.17 5.94
N GLY A 67 -8.24 12.61 5.02
CA GLY A 67 -6.85 12.96 5.34
C GLY A 67 -5.97 11.71 5.52
N PHE A 68 -4.91 11.86 6.28
CA PHE A 68 -3.98 10.77 6.59
C PHE A 68 -3.55 10.84 8.07
N PRO A 69 -3.07 9.72 8.69
CA PRO A 69 -2.90 8.39 8.13
C PRO A 69 -4.23 7.71 7.81
N PRO A 70 -4.24 6.59 7.09
CA PRO A 70 -3.11 5.86 6.54
C PRO A 70 -2.52 6.54 5.31
N LYS A 71 -1.22 6.32 5.07
CA LYS A 71 -0.55 6.74 3.84
C LYS A 71 -0.87 5.78 2.72
N VAL A 72 -0.85 6.27 1.48
CA VAL A 72 -1.18 5.47 0.29
C VAL A 72 -0.08 5.60 -0.74
N VAL A 73 0.36 4.46 -1.28
CA VAL A 73 1.27 4.38 -2.43
C VAL A 73 0.48 3.85 -3.61
N VAL A 74 0.40 4.62 -4.68
CA VAL A 74 -0.31 4.25 -5.90
C VAL A 74 0.69 3.95 -7.00
N LEU A 75 0.60 2.72 -7.53
CA LEU A 75 1.44 2.28 -8.64
C LEU A 75 0.73 2.60 -9.96
N ARG A 76 1.33 3.50 -10.77
CA ARG A 76 0.80 3.95 -12.06
C ARG A 76 1.48 3.24 -13.23
N THR A 77 1.99 2.06 -13.00
CA THR A 77 2.83 1.33 -13.96
C THR A 77 2.05 0.45 -14.93
N GLY A 78 0.73 0.35 -14.77
CA GLY A 78 -0.11 -0.52 -15.58
C GLY A 78 0.05 -2.00 -15.20
N ASN A 79 -0.43 -2.90 -16.06
CA ASN A 79 -0.31 -4.34 -15.84
C ASN A 79 1.13 -4.79 -16.07
N GLN A 80 1.80 -5.14 -14.99
CA GLN A 80 3.20 -5.58 -15.01
C GLN A 80 3.36 -6.92 -14.28
N SER A 81 4.45 -7.61 -14.56
CA SER A 81 4.78 -8.86 -13.86
C SER A 81 5.04 -8.61 -12.37
N ASN A 82 4.92 -9.67 -11.57
CA ASN A 82 5.24 -9.59 -10.14
C ASN A 82 6.69 -9.15 -9.91
N ASN A 83 7.62 -9.64 -10.74
CA ASN A 83 9.03 -9.23 -10.62
C ASN A 83 9.21 -7.73 -10.88
N PHE A 84 8.48 -7.18 -11.85
CA PHE A 84 8.52 -5.75 -12.13
C PHE A 84 7.98 -4.93 -10.95
N ILE A 85 6.81 -5.31 -10.43
CA ILE A 85 6.17 -4.61 -9.30
C ILE A 85 7.06 -4.67 -8.06
N GLU A 86 7.59 -5.84 -7.73
CA GLU A 86 8.55 -6.00 -6.64
C GLU A 86 9.74 -5.06 -6.80
N GLY A 87 10.35 -5.07 -7.98
CA GLY A 87 11.53 -4.24 -8.26
C GLY A 87 11.24 -2.75 -8.11
N ILE A 88 10.07 -2.29 -8.57
CA ILE A 88 9.73 -0.86 -8.51
C ILE A 88 9.41 -0.42 -7.08
N VAL A 89 8.77 -1.26 -6.29
CA VAL A 89 8.50 -0.95 -4.88
C VAL A 89 9.80 -0.87 -4.09
N ILE A 90 10.70 -1.82 -4.30
CA ILE A 90 12.02 -1.84 -3.63
C ILE A 90 12.86 -0.64 -4.07
N LYS A 91 12.86 -0.31 -5.37
CA LYS A 91 13.57 0.85 -5.90
C LYS A 91 13.13 2.15 -5.22
N HIS A 92 11.85 2.28 -4.90
CA HIS A 92 11.27 3.47 -4.27
C HIS A 92 11.15 3.37 -2.75
N LYS A 93 11.86 2.44 -2.12
CA LYS A 93 11.80 2.25 -0.67
C LYS A 93 12.11 3.54 0.09
N GLU A 94 13.11 4.31 -0.34
CA GLU A 94 13.46 5.57 0.31
C GLU A 94 12.35 6.60 0.19
N ASP A 95 11.70 6.67 -0.97
CA ASP A 95 10.56 7.56 -1.18
C ASP A 95 9.38 7.19 -0.31
N ILE A 96 9.11 5.90 -0.16
CA ILE A 96 8.04 5.39 0.71
C ILE A 96 8.37 5.70 2.18
N ASP A 97 9.62 5.56 2.57
CA ASP A 97 10.06 5.89 3.92
C ASP A 97 9.88 7.38 4.22
N LEU A 98 10.25 8.25 3.29
CA LEU A 98 10.02 9.69 3.40
C LEU A 98 8.52 10.01 3.53
N LEU A 99 7.69 9.34 2.74
CA LEU A 99 6.23 9.48 2.84
C LEU A 99 5.75 9.09 4.24
N SER A 100 6.24 7.98 4.77
CA SER A 100 5.81 7.47 6.09
C SER A 100 6.11 8.45 7.22
N GLN A 101 7.15 9.27 7.05
CA GLN A 101 7.59 10.24 8.05
C GLN A 101 7.04 11.64 7.82
N SER A 102 6.41 11.90 6.68
CA SER A 102 5.93 13.24 6.33
C SER A 102 4.66 13.60 7.11
N ASP A 103 4.61 14.83 7.60
CA ASP A 103 3.39 15.42 8.17
C ASP A 103 2.58 16.17 7.12
N ASP A 104 3.12 16.35 5.92
CA ASP A 104 2.52 17.19 4.87
C ASP A 104 1.89 16.38 3.74
N TYR A 105 2.36 15.14 3.50
CA TYR A 105 1.92 14.34 2.37
C TYR A 105 1.28 13.04 2.81
N GLY A 106 0.15 12.69 2.17
CA GLY A 106 -0.62 11.48 2.47
C GLY A 106 -0.48 10.38 1.43
N PHE A 107 0.05 10.69 0.24
CA PHE A 107 0.19 9.68 -0.80
C PHE A 107 1.43 9.91 -1.65
N LEU A 108 1.84 8.85 -2.34
CA LEU A 108 2.94 8.83 -3.31
C LEU A 108 2.45 8.09 -4.55
N GLU A 109 2.65 8.69 -5.71
CA GLU A 109 2.37 8.01 -6.99
C GLU A 109 3.69 7.60 -7.64
N ILE A 110 3.78 6.33 -8.04
CA ILE A 110 4.96 5.77 -8.72
C ILE A 110 4.59 5.46 -10.17
N PHE A 111 5.30 6.06 -11.09
CA PHE A 111 5.08 5.90 -12.53
C PHE A 111 6.12 4.99 -13.17
#